data_64401ca3a1549dbdd5e30bda09b9a275
#
_entry.id   64401ca3a1549dbdd5e30bda09b9a275
#
_cell.length_a   1.000
_cell.length_b   1.000
_cell.length_c   1.000
_cell.angle_alpha   90.00
_cell.angle_beta   90.00
_cell.angle_gamma   90.00
#
_symmetry.space_group_name_H-M   'P 1'
#
loop_
_entity.id
_entity.type
_entity.pdbx_description
1 polymer ?
#
loop_
_entity_poly.entity_id
_entity_poly.type
_entity_poly.pdbx_seq_one_letter_code
_entity_poly.pdbx_strand_id
1 'polypeptide(L)'
;MKLHQIALAVAALAAGTASAATVTFTVSGATALNKSFEKTVFDMCDNAFAVNTYSYDGSVSGTKAAVRYECKAKAGLGIAGLNTGDDLVINKEQGGSSSGVKPVSNATTVTVATTACTTSTTTGNVTTHTGCGNSTAVPTAGISDVEPKLLAAAADYANLNNAGIVAQVFGIAVSDNVYQKLQAEQGKIVGDYSEAEAPSLPASFVRGAFSGNANDWTAVDPDITADSDRSGENHPDQAIWDDANPNSTAVKVCRRATGSGTLATFEATVMAQPCATSPVYGGATGLSTYLGDDTNANDGNKGFLGETDVYTVVENSSQENVDTCLTQAYYQGEMAIAIMGTERAPGDTGSKTGGSDDNDGLEDKWHLVKIGQVYPSVANFVAGDYDFYWAEASFNRRKSGYTALETNMMNYFQTKMGDPAAITSIPLPGLAALTSNGYVFDYGVTPVARAARGGNTCQMGIQTY
;
A
#
# COMPACT_ATOMS: atom_id res chain seq x y z
N MET A 1 63.81 -29.70 16.91
CA MET A 1 62.37 -29.87 17.09
C MET A 1 61.66 -28.74 17.87
N LYS A 2 62.05 -27.48 17.72
CA LYS A 2 61.39 -26.36 18.46
C LYS A 2 60.83 -25.23 17.54
N LEU A 3 61.17 -25.26 16.22
CA LEU A 3 60.69 -24.22 15.32
C LEU A 3 59.29 -24.49 14.73
N HIS A 4 58.87 -25.77 14.63
CA HIS A 4 57.55 -26.13 14.08
C HIS A 4 56.40 -25.87 15.01
N GLN A 5 56.60 -25.82 16.33
CA GLN A 5 55.54 -25.56 17.31
C GLN A 5 55.21 -24.09 17.44
N ILE A 6 56.16 -23.18 17.11
CA ILE A 6 55.89 -21.74 17.14
C ILE A 6 55.11 -21.31 15.92
N ALA A 7 55.32 -21.96 14.74
CA ALA A 7 54.57 -21.63 13.54
C ALA A 7 53.10 -22.04 13.63
N LEU A 8 52.75 -23.13 14.32
CA LEU A 8 51.36 -23.56 14.55
C LEU A 8 50.63 -22.65 15.55
N ALA A 9 51.31 -22.10 16.55
CA ALA A 9 50.70 -21.21 17.53
C ALA A 9 50.40 -19.82 16.93
N VAL A 10 51.24 -19.33 16.01
CA VAL A 10 51.03 -18.04 15.33
C VAL A 10 49.91 -18.16 14.26
N ALA A 11 49.75 -19.31 13.61
CA ALA A 11 48.65 -19.54 12.68
C ALA A 11 47.28 -19.66 13.40
N ALA A 12 47.24 -20.15 14.63
CA ALA A 12 46.01 -20.24 15.41
C ALA A 12 45.57 -18.87 16.01
N LEU A 13 46.49 -17.93 16.20
CA LEU A 13 46.14 -16.58 16.66
C LEU A 13 45.74 -15.62 15.52
N ALA A 14 45.95 -15.99 14.26
CA ALA A 14 45.54 -15.23 13.09
C ALA A 14 44.11 -15.59 12.63
N ALA A 15 43.44 -16.57 13.28
CA ALA A 15 42.01 -16.71 13.19
C ALA A 15 41.34 -15.64 14.05
N GLY A 16 41.57 -14.38 13.68
CA GLY A 16 40.85 -13.25 14.26
C GLY A 16 39.37 -13.54 14.15
N THR A 17 38.67 -13.49 15.25
CA THR A 17 37.22 -13.46 15.27
C THR A 17 36.80 -12.35 14.32
N ALA A 18 36.34 -12.71 13.10
CA ALA A 18 35.71 -11.73 12.23
C ALA A 18 34.56 -11.14 13.04
N SER A 19 34.77 -9.92 13.53
CA SER A 19 33.71 -9.18 14.18
C SER A 19 32.57 -9.06 13.17
N ALA A 20 31.36 -9.43 13.59
CA ALA A 20 30.17 -9.24 12.75
C ALA A 20 30.11 -7.75 12.34
N ALA A 21 30.03 -7.51 11.05
CA ALA A 21 29.89 -6.16 10.53
C ALA A 21 28.44 -5.69 10.69
N THR A 22 28.23 -4.40 10.93
CA THR A 22 26.89 -3.81 10.86
C THR A 22 26.64 -3.30 9.46
N VAL A 23 25.60 -3.82 8.82
CA VAL A 23 25.15 -3.45 7.48
C VAL A 23 23.86 -2.67 7.61
N THR A 24 23.88 -1.39 7.23
CA THR A 24 22.69 -0.52 7.25
C THR A 24 22.17 -0.32 5.83
N PHE A 25 20.85 -0.49 5.66
CA PHE A 25 20.17 -0.30 4.38
C PHE A 25 18.87 0.47 4.61
N THR A 26 18.67 1.56 3.89
CA THR A 26 17.51 2.44 4.07
C THR A 26 16.67 2.49 2.79
N VAL A 27 15.38 2.21 2.93
CA VAL A 27 14.39 2.26 1.83
C VAL A 27 13.29 3.25 2.19
N SER A 28 12.90 4.08 1.24
CA SER A 28 11.80 5.03 1.39
C SER A 28 10.64 4.72 0.45
N GLY A 29 9.46 5.27 0.73
CA GLY A 29 8.32 5.28 -0.20
C GLY A 29 7.17 4.35 0.14
N ALA A 30 6.45 3.93 -0.88
CA ALA A 30 5.14 3.29 -0.86
C ALA A 30 4.87 2.36 0.32
N THR A 31 3.71 2.55 0.96
CA THR A 31 3.25 1.74 2.09
C THR A 31 2.51 0.48 1.67
N ALA A 32 1.88 0.49 0.51
CA ALA A 32 1.13 -0.66 0.01
C ALA A 32 2.01 -1.92 -0.22
N LEU A 33 3.33 -1.71 -0.37
CA LEU A 33 4.32 -2.80 -0.49
C LEU A 33 4.95 -3.21 0.84
N ASN A 34 4.49 -2.68 1.97
CA ASN A 34 5.11 -2.94 3.28
C ASN A 34 5.12 -4.43 3.63
N LYS A 35 4.03 -5.16 3.38
CA LYS A 35 3.96 -6.61 3.66
C LYS A 35 5.03 -7.40 2.89
N SER A 36 5.21 -7.10 1.59
CA SER A 36 6.24 -7.75 0.76
C SER A 36 7.65 -7.33 1.18
N PHE A 37 7.84 -6.06 1.53
CA PHE A 37 9.11 -5.57 2.05
C PHE A 37 9.48 -6.25 3.38
N GLU A 38 8.57 -6.27 4.33
CA GLU A 38 8.75 -6.90 5.64
C GLU A 38 9.05 -8.41 5.52
N LYS A 39 8.30 -9.12 4.68
CA LYS A 39 8.56 -10.52 4.37
C LYS A 39 9.98 -10.72 3.86
N THR A 40 10.43 -9.85 2.94
CA THR A 40 11.78 -9.90 2.39
C THR A 40 12.83 -9.66 3.47
N VAL A 41 12.60 -8.73 4.40
CA VAL A 41 13.50 -8.49 5.54
C VAL A 41 13.55 -9.71 6.45
N PHE A 42 12.41 -10.27 6.83
CA PHE A 42 12.39 -11.46 7.71
C PHE A 42 13.03 -12.67 7.06
N ASP A 43 12.95 -12.83 5.74
CA ASP A 43 13.65 -13.90 5.03
C ASP A 43 15.18 -13.74 5.03
N MET A 44 15.67 -12.51 5.27
CA MET A 44 17.11 -12.25 5.45
C MET A 44 17.60 -12.54 6.87
N CYS A 45 16.69 -12.57 7.84
CA CYS A 45 17.02 -12.73 9.25
C CYS A 45 17.21 -14.22 9.61
N ASP A 46 18.19 -14.48 10.46
CA ASP A 46 18.40 -15.80 11.03
C ASP A 46 17.45 -16.02 12.21
N ASN A 47 16.54 -16.98 12.07
CA ASN A 47 15.51 -17.29 13.06
C ASN A 47 16.06 -17.85 14.38
N ALA A 48 17.34 -18.23 14.44
CA ALA A 48 18.00 -18.62 15.69
C ALA A 48 18.28 -17.43 16.63
N PHE A 49 18.14 -16.21 16.13
CA PHE A 49 18.38 -14.99 16.89
C PHE A 49 17.10 -14.14 16.96
N ALA A 50 17.10 -13.20 17.90
CA ALA A 50 16.02 -12.24 18.02
C ALA A 50 15.96 -11.31 16.78
N VAL A 51 14.74 -11.05 16.32
CA VAL A 51 14.45 -9.98 15.33
C VAL A 51 13.77 -8.85 16.09
N ASN A 52 14.32 -7.66 16.02
CA ASN A 52 13.74 -6.47 16.63
C ASN A 52 13.12 -5.58 15.54
N THR A 53 11.90 -5.12 15.78
CA THR A 53 11.22 -4.12 14.96
C THR A 53 10.94 -2.89 15.80
N TYR A 54 11.27 -1.72 15.29
CA TYR A 54 11.11 -0.43 15.97
C TYR A 54 10.21 0.45 15.12
N SER A 55 9.09 0.93 15.67
CA SER A 55 8.18 1.82 14.95
C SER A 55 8.17 3.22 15.54
N TYR A 56 8.32 4.20 14.67
CA TYR A 56 8.08 5.60 14.94
C TYR A 56 6.75 6.00 14.31
N ASP A 57 5.86 6.47 15.16
CA ASP A 57 4.60 7.05 14.70
C ASP A 57 4.86 8.53 14.38
N GLY A 58 4.34 8.99 13.24
CA GLY A 58 4.49 10.38 12.81
C GLY A 58 3.72 11.37 13.70
N SER A 59 3.34 12.49 13.11
CA SER A 59 2.51 13.50 13.78
C SER A 59 1.07 13.01 14.06
N VAL A 60 0.63 11.94 13.38
CA VAL A 60 -0.67 11.30 13.59
C VAL A 60 -0.46 10.04 14.43
N SER A 61 -1.08 10.01 15.59
CA SER A 61 -1.03 8.85 16.49
C SER A 61 -1.57 7.61 15.80
N GLY A 62 -0.84 6.50 15.87
CA GLY A 62 -1.22 5.23 15.25
C GLY A 62 -0.75 5.05 13.80
N THR A 63 -0.35 6.12 13.11
CA THR A 63 0.19 6.01 11.76
C THR A 63 1.71 5.89 11.79
N LYS A 64 2.24 4.72 11.43
CA LYS A 64 3.68 4.51 11.38
C LYS A 64 4.31 5.36 10.27
N ALA A 65 5.22 6.25 10.64
CA ALA A 65 5.98 7.05 9.68
C ALA A 65 7.30 6.38 9.28
N ALA A 66 7.87 5.53 10.14
CA ALA A 66 9.06 4.76 9.85
C ALA A 66 9.11 3.47 10.68
N VAL A 67 9.69 2.42 10.08
CA VAL A 67 9.99 1.16 10.77
C VAL A 67 11.47 0.83 10.57
N ARG A 68 12.11 0.35 11.62
CA ARG A 68 13.48 -0.17 11.62
C ARG A 68 13.45 -1.64 12.03
N TYR A 69 14.19 -2.46 11.33
CA TYR A 69 14.38 -3.88 11.61
C TYR A 69 15.84 -4.13 11.96
N GLU A 70 16.08 -4.90 13.00
CA GLU A 70 17.42 -5.32 13.40
C GLU A 70 17.45 -6.83 13.62
N CYS A 71 18.37 -7.52 12.94
CA CYS A 71 18.55 -8.96 13.09
C CYS A 71 19.94 -9.40 12.64
N LYS A 72 20.28 -10.68 12.88
CA LYS A 72 21.47 -11.30 12.30
C LYS A 72 21.19 -11.83 10.89
N ALA A 73 22.14 -11.61 9.96
CA ALA A 73 22.05 -12.11 8.61
C ALA A 73 22.06 -13.65 8.58
N LYS A 74 21.09 -14.24 7.91
CA LYS A 74 20.94 -15.67 7.70
C LYS A 74 22.01 -16.22 6.76
N ALA A 75 22.35 -17.49 6.92
CA ALA A 75 23.22 -18.21 5.98
C ALA A 75 22.55 -18.39 4.61
N GLY A 76 23.35 -18.36 3.54
CA GLY A 76 22.90 -18.76 2.20
C GLY A 76 22.08 -17.73 1.44
N LEU A 77 22.11 -16.45 1.84
CA LEU A 77 21.37 -15.36 1.15
C LEU A 77 21.86 -15.08 -0.28
N GLY A 78 23.11 -15.44 -0.59
CA GLY A 78 23.71 -15.19 -1.92
C GLY A 78 24.01 -13.71 -2.17
N ILE A 79 24.03 -12.87 -1.15
CA ILE A 79 24.35 -11.43 -1.25
C ILE A 79 25.85 -11.27 -1.08
N ALA A 80 26.57 -11.00 -2.16
CA ALA A 80 28.02 -10.85 -2.12
C ALA A 80 28.40 -9.64 -1.23
N GLY A 81 29.31 -9.86 -0.29
CA GLY A 81 29.76 -8.87 0.69
C GLY A 81 28.96 -8.84 1.98
N LEU A 82 27.88 -9.60 2.11
CA LEU A 82 27.15 -9.86 3.34
C LEU A 82 27.54 -11.24 3.90
N ASN A 83 27.98 -11.30 5.15
CA ASN A 83 28.39 -12.55 5.79
C ASN A 83 27.29 -13.06 6.72
N THR A 84 27.24 -14.37 6.91
CA THR A 84 26.37 -14.98 7.93
C THR A 84 26.70 -14.42 9.30
N GLY A 85 25.67 -13.98 10.01
CA GLY A 85 25.81 -13.42 11.36
C GLY A 85 26.17 -11.92 11.42
N ASP A 86 26.36 -11.24 10.27
CA ASP A 86 26.45 -9.78 10.25
C ASP A 86 25.19 -9.16 10.85
N ASP A 87 25.33 -8.00 11.50
CA ASP A 87 24.20 -7.24 12.02
C ASP A 87 23.50 -6.49 10.89
N LEU A 88 22.25 -6.84 10.63
CA LEU A 88 21.43 -6.12 9.67
C LEU A 88 20.62 -5.03 10.37
N VAL A 89 20.70 -3.82 9.83
CA VAL A 89 19.87 -2.66 10.22
C VAL A 89 19.13 -2.18 8.96
N ILE A 90 17.88 -2.52 8.85
CA ILE A 90 17.06 -2.18 7.68
C ILE A 90 16.03 -1.13 8.10
N ASN A 91 16.09 0.06 7.50
CA ASN A 91 15.14 1.13 7.73
C ASN A 91 14.14 1.21 6.58
N LYS A 92 12.85 1.35 6.90
CA LYS A 92 11.78 1.62 5.96
C LYS A 92 11.06 2.90 6.38
N GLU A 93 11.24 3.97 5.61
CA GLU A 93 10.38 5.14 5.72
C GLU A 93 9.04 4.84 5.03
N GLN A 94 7.94 5.28 5.64
CA GLN A 94 6.58 4.95 5.23
C GLN A 94 5.82 6.16 4.66
N GLY A 95 6.50 7.02 3.91
CA GLY A 95 5.88 8.06 3.12
C GLY A 95 5.15 7.49 1.89
N GLY A 96 4.41 8.32 1.22
CA GLY A 96 3.78 7.97 -0.06
C GLY A 96 4.82 7.65 -1.14
N SER A 97 4.35 7.15 -2.27
CA SER A 97 5.23 6.72 -3.38
C SER A 97 6.20 7.80 -3.85
N SER A 98 5.86 9.10 -3.73
CA SER A 98 6.76 10.20 -4.06
C SER A 98 8.01 10.26 -3.17
N SER A 99 7.94 9.80 -1.91
CA SER A 99 9.13 9.69 -1.05
C SER A 99 10.07 8.55 -1.46
N GLY A 100 9.58 7.60 -2.26
CA GLY A 100 10.41 6.60 -2.93
C GLY A 100 11.10 7.11 -4.20
N VAL A 101 10.86 8.37 -4.59
CA VAL A 101 11.43 8.96 -5.82
C VAL A 101 12.37 10.11 -5.49
N LYS A 102 11.84 11.23 -5.01
CA LYS A 102 12.59 12.48 -4.80
C LYS A 102 13.76 12.36 -3.83
N PRO A 103 13.58 11.83 -2.61
CA PRO A 103 14.69 11.67 -1.67
C PRO A 103 15.78 10.75 -2.18
N VAL A 104 15.40 9.69 -2.91
CA VAL A 104 16.38 8.78 -3.51
C VAL A 104 17.18 9.48 -4.60
N SER A 105 16.51 10.15 -5.53
CA SER A 105 17.16 10.85 -6.64
C SER A 105 18.12 11.94 -6.16
N ASN A 106 17.68 12.73 -5.21
CA ASN A 106 18.39 13.93 -4.75
C ASN A 106 19.32 13.65 -3.56
N ALA A 107 19.40 12.39 -3.10
CA ALA A 107 20.15 11.98 -1.91
C ALA A 107 19.80 12.83 -0.67
N THR A 108 18.52 13.22 -0.53
CA THR A 108 18.03 13.94 0.65
C THR A 108 17.58 12.98 1.73
N THR A 109 17.64 13.40 2.97
CA THR A 109 17.30 12.55 4.11
C THR A 109 15.80 12.30 4.23
N VAL A 110 15.46 11.12 4.73
CA VAL A 110 14.11 10.72 5.15
C VAL A 110 14.10 10.38 6.63
N THR A 111 12.93 10.34 7.26
CA THR A 111 12.77 9.94 8.65
C THR A 111 13.01 8.44 8.82
N VAL A 112 13.75 8.06 9.85
CA VAL A 112 13.96 6.67 10.27
C VAL A 112 13.72 6.51 11.77
N ALA A 113 13.21 5.35 12.19
CA ALA A 113 13.00 5.06 13.60
C ALA A 113 14.33 4.83 14.33
N THR A 114 14.42 5.25 15.59
CA THR A 114 15.54 4.94 16.49
C THR A 114 15.18 3.79 17.43
N THR A 115 16.16 3.33 18.21
CA THR A 115 15.98 2.26 19.21
C THR A 115 15.48 2.77 20.57
N ALA A 116 15.31 4.10 20.74
CA ALA A 116 14.80 4.70 21.97
C ALA A 116 13.27 4.67 21.96
N CYS A 117 12.69 3.61 22.52
CA CYS A 117 11.24 3.34 22.50
C CYS A 117 10.64 3.32 23.90
N THR A 118 9.32 3.50 23.99
CA THR A 118 8.59 3.53 25.26
C THR A 118 8.02 2.19 25.67
N THR A 119 7.66 1.33 24.69
CA THR A 119 7.06 0.02 24.95
C THR A 119 7.67 -1.06 24.06
N SER A 120 7.55 -2.33 24.50
CA SER A 120 7.97 -3.49 23.72
C SER A 120 7.08 -4.70 24.02
N THR A 121 6.83 -5.51 23.00
CA THR A 121 6.11 -6.79 23.10
C THR A 121 6.87 -7.84 22.33
N THR A 122 7.03 -9.04 22.90
CA THR A 122 7.73 -10.15 22.25
C THR A 122 6.75 -11.26 21.90
N THR A 123 6.78 -11.71 20.66
CA THR A 123 6.03 -12.87 20.17
C THR A 123 6.99 -13.80 19.42
N GLY A 124 7.22 -15.00 19.96
CA GLY A 124 8.24 -15.89 19.41
C GLY A 124 9.64 -15.31 19.51
N ASN A 125 10.34 -15.21 18.37
CA ASN A 125 11.65 -14.57 18.28
C ASN A 125 11.61 -13.10 17.81
N VAL A 126 10.40 -12.53 17.63
CA VAL A 126 10.23 -11.15 17.21
C VAL A 126 9.86 -10.28 18.41
N THR A 127 10.63 -9.23 18.63
CA THR A 127 10.32 -8.18 19.60
C THR A 127 9.94 -6.90 18.87
N THR A 128 8.71 -6.46 19.07
CA THR A 128 8.17 -5.21 18.51
C THR A 128 8.26 -4.10 19.55
N HIS A 129 8.93 -3.02 19.18
CA HIS A 129 9.09 -1.81 19.97
C HIS A 129 8.24 -0.70 19.37
N THR A 130 7.47 0.02 20.18
CA THR A 130 6.61 1.13 19.73
C THR A 130 6.86 2.39 20.54
N GLY A 131 6.37 3.54 20.04
CA GLY A 131 6.65 4.84 20.62
C GLY A 131 8.13 5.18 20.55
N CYS A 132 8.79 4.82 19.45
CA CYS A 132 10.22 5.06 19.28
C CYS A 132 10.48 6.51 18.85
N GLY A 133 11.68 7.01 19.17
CA GLY A 133 12.15 8.27 18.62
C GLY A 133 12.48 8.17 17.14
N ASN A 134 12.86 9.30 16.54
CA ASN A 134 13.27 9.35 15.14
C ASN A 134 14.66 9.99 14.94
N SER A 135 15.22 9.74 13.78
CA SER A 135 16.39 10.39 13.21
C SER A 135 16.23 10.48 11.70
N THR A 136 17.26 10.87 10.99
CA THR A 136 17.23 10.96 9.54
C THR A 136 18.35 10.16 8.89
N ALA A 137 18.07 9.59 7.70
CA ALA A 137 19.06 8.90 6.87
C ALA A 137 18.81 9.18 5.39
N VAL A 138 19.86 9.13 4.57
CA VAL A 138 19.71 9.17 3.11
C VAL A 138 19.27 7.79 2.63
N PRO A 139 18.16 7.67 1.88
CA PRO A 139 17.72 6.38 1.40
C PRO A 139 18.68 5.80 0.35
N THR A 140 18.98 4.50 0.50
CA THR A 140 19.75 3.73 -0.48
C THR A 140 18.89 3.42 -1.69
N ALA A 141 17.61 3.09 -1.47
CA ALA A 141 16.65 2.78 -2.51
C ALA A 141 15.26 3.34 -2.17
N GLY A 142 14.37 3.34 -3.14
CA GLY A 142 12.98 3.70 -2.94
C GLY A 142 12.03 2.74 -3.62
N ILE A 143 10.82 2.65 -3.10
CA ILE A 143 9.72 1.90 -3.70
C ILE A 143 8.53 2.81 -3.94
N SER A 144 7.86 2.60 -5.06
CA SER A 144 6.70 3.39 -5.47
C SER A 144 5.65 2.47 -6.10
N ASP A 145 4.38 2.78 -5.92
CA ASP A 145 3.28 2.01 -6.53
C ASP A 145 3.24 2.17 -8.05
N VAL A 146 3.89 3.19 -8.58
CA VAL A 146 4.00 3.52 -10.01
C VAL A 146 5.41 3.99 -10.37
N GLU A 147 5.67 4.13 -11.67
CA GLU A 147 6.91 4.68 -12.16
C GLU A 147 7.15 6.15 -11.73
N PRO A 148 8.42 6.55 -11.55
CA PRO A 148 8.79 7.87 -11.03
C PRO A 148 8.22 9.06 -11.81
N LYS A 149 8.02 8.93 -13.12
CA LYS A 149 7.53 10.02 -13.96
C LYS A 149 6.09 10.48 -13.63
N LEU A 150 5.28 9.62 -12.99
CA LEU A 150 3.93 9.99 -12.53
C LEU A 150 3.95 10.70 -11.16
N LEU A 151 5.09 10.65 -10.45
CA LEU A 151 5.21 11.12 -9.08
C LEU A 151 6.11 12.34 -8.92
N ALA A 152 6.91 12.67 -9.94
CA ALA A 152 7.94 13.69 -9.82
C ALA A 152 8.23 14.38 -11.16
N ALA A 153 8.75 15.60 -11.09
CA ALA A 153 9.23 16.32 -12.27
C ALA A 153 10.45 15.62 -12.89
N ALA A 154 10.69 15.86 -14.18
CA ALA A 154 11.79 15.23 -14.92
C ALA A 154 13.16 15.41 -14.24
N ALA A 155 13.42 16.56 -13.64
CA ALA A 155 14.65 16.83 -12.91
C ALA A 155 14.82 15.93 -11.68
N ASP A 156 13.71 15.57 -11.02
CA ASP A 156 13.72 14.78 -9.79
C ASP A 156 13.91 13.27 -10.05
N TYR A 157 13.63 12.78 -11.26
CA TYR A 157 13.82 11.35 -11.56
C TYR A 157 14.88 11.06 -12.63
N ALA A 158 15.46 12.09 -13.25
CA ALA A 158 16.46 11.92 -14.30
C ALA A 158 17.68 11.08 -13.86
N ASN A 159 18.01 11.11 -12.56
CA ASN A 159 19.13 10.36 -11.98
C ASN A 159 18.76 8.95 -11.50
N LEU A 160 17.52 8.52 -11.70
CA LEU A 160 17.06 7.21 -11.26
C LEU A 160 17.16 6.17 -12.38
N ASN A 161 17.53 4.95 -11.99
CA ASN A 161 17.14 3.72 -12.65
C ASN A 161 15.93 3.17 -11.89
N ASN A 162 14.87 2.87 -12.60
CA ASN A 162 13.70 2.21 -12.05
C ASN A 162 13.48 0.86 -12.72
N ALA A 163 12.94 -0.09 -11.98
CA ALA A 163 12.56 -1.39 -12.48
C ALA A 163 11.22 -1.80 -11.86
N GLY A 164 10.34 -2.40 -12.64
CA GLY A 164 9.13 -3.03 -12.13
C GLY A 164 9.50 -4.20 -11.19
N ILE A 165 8.80 -4.31 -10.07
CA ILE A 165 9.01 -5.41 -9.12
C ILE A 165 7.82 -6.34 -9.01
N VAL A 166 6.61 -5.79 -9.04
CA VAL A 166 5.37 -6.53 -8.82
C VAL A 166 4.19 -5.74 -9.41
N ALA A 167 3.17 -6.41 -9.90
CA ALA A 167 1.91 -5.77 -10.22
C ALA A 167 1.08 -5.62 -8.94
N GLN A 168 0.52 -4.43 -8.74
CA GLN A 168 -0.35 -4.11 -7.61
C GLN A 168 -1.74 -3.81 -8.13
N VAL A 169 -2.75 -4.44 -7.52
CA VAL A 169 -4.16 -4.29 -7.85
C VAL A 169 -4.82 -3.33 -6.89
N PHE A 170 -5.62 -2.42 -7.41
CA PHE A 170 -6.39 -1.46 -6.64
C PHE A 170 -7.87 -1.62 -6.94
N GLY A 171 -8.71 -1.09 -6.07
CA GLY A 171 -10.16 -1.12 -6.21
C GLY A 171 -10.82 0.20 -5.83
N ILE A 172 -12.11 0.26 -6.11
CA ILE A 172 -13.00 1.30 -5.62
C ILE A 172 -13.70 0.74 -4.39
N ALA A 173 -13.67 1.48 -3.30
CA ALA A 173 -14.36 1.18 -2.06
C ALA A 173 -15.50 2.16 -1.84
N VAL A 174 -16.53 1.73 -1.16
CA VAL A 174 -17.65 2.57 -0.71
C VAL A 174 -17.93 2.30 0.76
N SER A 175 -18.49 3.27 1.47
CA SER A 175 -18.99 3.06 2.82
C SER A 175 -20.10 2.00 2.84
N ASP A 176 -20.23 1.28 3.94
CA ASP A 176 -21.08 0.09 4.02
C ASP A 176 -22.57 0.38 3.76
N ASN A 177 -23.06 1.54 4.17
CA ASN A 177 -24.41 1.99 3.84
C ASN A 177 -24.63 2.12 2.31
N VAL A 178 -23.66 2.64 1.56
CA VAL A 178 -23.71 2.68 0.09
C VAL A 178 -23.66 1.27 -0.48
N TYR A 179 -22.76 0.43 0.04
CA TYR A 179 -22.60 -0.94 -0.42
C TYR A 179 -23.90 -1.73 -0.33
N GLN A 180 -24.54 -1.72 0.83
CA GLN A 180 -25.79 -2.44 1.06
C GLN A 180 -26.96 -1.88 0.23
N LYS A 181 -27.07 -0.55 0.08
CA LYS A 181 -28.07 0.07 -0.78
C LYS A 181 -27.91 -0.37 -2.24
N LEU A 182 -26.68 -0.33 -2.76
CA LEU A 182 -26.39 -0.81 -4.11
C LEU A 182 -26.66 -2.32 -4.27
N GLN A 183 -26.39 -3.14 -3.25
CA GLN A 183 -26.78 -4.56 -3.26
C GLN A 183 -28.29 -4.70 -3.41
N ALA A 184 -29.05 -3.95 -2.62
CA ALA A 184 -30.49 -3.97 -2.66
C ALA A 184 -31.03 -3.66 -4.06
N GLU A 185 -30.59 -2.56 -4.66
CA GLU A 185 -31.02 -2.12 -5.99
C GLU A 185 -30.65 -3.11 -7.10
N GLN A 186 -29.50 -3.77 -6.96
CA GLN A 186 -29.03 -4.73 -7.94
C GLN A 186 -29.54 -6.16 -7.70
N GLY A 187 -30.49 -6.35 -6.77
CA GLY A 187 -31.06 -7.65 -6.44
C GLY A 187 -30.05 -8.63 -5.85
N LYS A 188 -29.04 -8.13 -5.17
CA LYS A 188 -28.03 -8.89 -4.45
C LYS A 188 -28.49 -9.21 -3.03
N ILE A 189 -27.81 -10.14 -2.37
CA ILE A 189 -28.06 -10.42 -0.96
C ILE A 189 -27.42 -9.32 -0.11
N VAL A 190 -28.25 -8.49 0.50
CA VAL A 190 -27.79 -7.37 1.35
C VAL A 190 -27.05 -7.91 2.56
N GLY A 191 -25.86 -7.34 2.84
CA GLY A 191 -24.98 -7.79 3.93
C GLY A 191 -24.17 -9.04 3.62
N ASP A 192 -24.25 -9.60 2.42
CA ASP A 192 -23.31 -10.62 1.94
C ASP A 192 -22.13 -9.95 1.23
N TYR A 193 -20.97 -9.97 1.88
CA TYR A 193 -19.76 -9.31 1.41
C TYR A 193 -18.88 -10.18 0.50
N SER A 194 -19.42 -11.31 0.02
CA SER A 194 -18.73 -12.14 -0.95
C SER A 194 -18.55 -11.43 -2.30
N GLU A 195 -17.52 -11.82 -3.04
CA GLU A 195 -17.29 -11.29 -4.40
C GLU A 195 -18.50 -11.49 -5.33
N ALA A 196 -19.25 -12.59 -5.16
CA ALA A 196 -20.46 -12.89 -5.95
C ALA A 196 -21.54 -11.82 -5.75
N GLU A 197 -21.76 -11.43 -4.49
CA GLU A 197 -22.80 -10.49 -4.07
C GLU A 197 -22.31 -9.03 -4.05
N ALA A 198 -21.04 -8.77 -4.35
CA ALA A 198 -20.53 -7.40 -4.44
C ALA A 198 -21.29 -6.60 -5.51
N PRO A 199 -21.81 -5.41 -5.17
CA PRO A 199 -22.51 -4.55 -6.11
C PRO A 199 -21.54 -3.93 -7.11
N SER A 200 -22.07 -3.38 -8.19
CA SER A 200 -21.32 -2.82 -9.30
C SER A 200 -21.55 -1.32 -9.43
N LEU A 201 -20.49 -0.57 -9.72
CA LEU A 201 -20.54 0.82 -10.13
C LEU A 201 -20.13 0.96 -11.61
N PRO A 202 -20.82 1.84 -12.38
CA PRO A 202 -20.34 2.22 -13.70
C PRO A 202 -19.00 2.98 -13.61
N ALA A 203 -18.05 2.66 -14.48
CA ALA A 203 -16.78 3.41 -14.54
C ALA A 203 -16.97 4.92 -14.81
N SER A 204 -18.05 5.29 -15.53
CA SER A 204 -18.41 6.68 -15.76
C SER A 204 -18.82 7.41 -14.49
N PHE A 205 -19.56 6.74 -13.60
CA PHE A 205 -19.91 7.31 -12.30
C PHE A 205 -18.67 7.52 -11.44
N VAL A 206 -17.77 6.51 -11.34
CA VAL A 206 -16.52 6.63 -10.59
C VAL A 206 -15.71 7.84 -11.08
N ARG A 207 -15.53 7.98 -12.39
CA ARG A 207 -14.86 9.17 -12.97
C ARG A 207 -15.58 10.47 -12.63
N GLY A 208 -16.90 10.47 -12.72
CA GLY A 208 -17.75 11.61 -12.39
C GLY A 208 -17.63 12.03 -10.94
N ALA A 209 -17.67 11.07 -10.01
CA ALA A 209 -17.54 11.30 -8.58
C ALA A 209 -16.19 11.96 -8.23
N PHE A 210 -15.09 11.41 -8.72
CA PHE A 210 -13.77 11.96 -8.43
C PHE A 210 -13.47 13.27 -9.16
N SER A 211 -14.19 13.61 -10.24
CA SER A 211 -14.08 14.90 -10.93
C SER A 211 -15.08 15.95 -10.45
N GLY A 212 -16.01 15.59 -9.56
CA GLY A 212 -17.09 16.48 -9.09
C GLY A 212 -18.24 16.65 -10.09
N ASN A 213 -18.26 15.88 -11.18
CA ASN A 213 -19.34 15.92 -12.18
C ASN A 213 -20.52 14.99 -11.82
N ALA A 214 -20.30 13.95 -11.03
CA ALA A 214 -21.32 13.14 -10.38
C ALA A 214 -21.23 13.41 -8.87
N ASN A 215 -21.95 14.38 -8.42
CA ASN A 215 -21.90 14.91 -7.06
C ASN A 215 -23.05 14.37 -6.18
N ASP A 216 -23.87 13.50 -6.72
CA ASP A 216 -25.04 12.94 -6.07
C ASP A 216 -25.19 11.46 -6.44
N TRP A 217 -25.50 10.62 -5.46
CA TRP A 217 -25.70 9.17 -5.66
C TRP A 217 -26.95 8.83 -6.47
N THR A 218 -27.94 9.73 -6.55
CA THR A 218 -29.09 9.56 -7.43
C THR A 218 -28.73 9.46 -8.92
N ALA A 219 -27.50 9.81 -9.29
CA ALA A 219 -26.96 9.58 -10.63
C ALA A 219 -26.72 8.09 -10.94
N VAL A 220 -26.57 7.24 -9.92
CA VAL A 220 -26.44 5.78 -10.06
C VAL A 220 -27.76 5.09 -9.79
N ASP A 221 -28.45 5.58 -8.78
CA ASP A 221 -29.71 5.02 -8.30
C ASP A 221 -30.63 6.17 -7.88
N PRO A 222 -31.66 6.49 -8.67
CA PRO A 222 -32.60 7.59 -8.38
C PRO A 222 -33.32 7.44 -7.06
N ASP A 223 -33.52 6.22 -6.59
CA ASP A 223 -34.29 5.90 -5.38
C ASP A 223 -33.41 5.49 -4.20
N ILE A 224 -32.11 5.81 -4.23
CA ILE A 224 -31.13 5.38 -3.22
C ILE A 224 -31.50 5.77 -1.78
N THR A 225 -32.38 6.76 -1.60
CA THR A 225 -32.93 7.18 -0.31
C THR A 225 -34.31 6.59 -0.02
N ALA A 226 -35.00 6.07 -1.04
CA ALA A 226 -36.35 5.56 -0.89
C ALA A 226 -36.34 4.16 -0.29
N ASP A 227 -36.31 4.09 1.00
CA ASP A 227 -36.41 2.86 1.79
C ASP A 227 -37.86 2.35 1.94
N SER A 228 -38.80 2.91 1.15
CA SER A 228 -40.23 2.66 1.35
C SER A 228 -40.71 1.31 0.84
N ASP A 229 -39.96 0.62 -0.01
CA ASP A 229 -40.49 -0.56 -0.72
C ASP A 229 -40.15 -1.89 -0.06
N ARG A 230 -39.31 -1.88 0.99
CA ARG A 230 -38.84 -3.10 1.66
C ARG A 230 -39.31 -3.27 3.10
N SER A 231 -40.31 -2.54 3.52
CA SER A 231 -40.92 -2.61 4.85
C SER A 231 -41.51 -3.99 5.25
N GLY A 232 -41.22 -5.05 4.51
CA GLY A 232 -41.70 -6.39 4.77
C GLY A 232 -40.65 -7.49 4.90
N GLU A 233 -39.39 -7.19 4.64
CA GLU A 233 -38.32 -8.19 4.77
C GLU A 233 -37.61 -8.04 6.11
N ASN A 234 -37.65 -9.08 6.94
CA ASN A 234 -36.92 -9.17 8.20
C ASN A 234 -35.42 -9.24 7.89
N HIS A 235 -34.80 -8.10 7.60
CA HIS A 235 -33.34 -8.01 7.55
C HIS A 235 -32.79 -8.14 8.98
N PRO A 236 -31.79 -8.99 9.22
CA PRO A 236 -31.15 -9.07 10.53
C PRO A 236 -30.56 -7.74 11.02
N ASP A 237 -30.39 -6.78 10.12
CA ASP A 237 -29.79 -5.48 10.37
C ASP A 237 -30.76 -4.29 10.14
N GLN A 238 -32.08 -4.51 10.30
CA GLN A 238 -33.09 -3.46 10.19
C GLN A 238 -32.73 -2.21 11.02
N ALA A 239 -32.10 -2.40 12.20
CA ALA A 239 -31.64 -1.31 13.03
C ALA A 239 -30.53 -0.46 12.38
N ILE A 240 -29.67 -1.07 11.54
CA ILE A 240 -28.62 -0.36 10.79
C ILE A 240 -29.24 0.53 9.71
N TRP A 241 -30.32 0.08 9.09
CA TRP A 241 -31.07 0.88 8.11
C TRP A 241 -31.79 2.07 8.73
N ASP A 242 -32.33 1.89 9.94
CA ASP A 242 -33.03 2.96 10.66
C ASP A 242 -32.04 4.01 11.20
N ASP A 243 -30.81 3.58 11.60
CA ASP A 243 -29.75 4.47 12.11
C ASP A 243 -28.88 5.06 10.97
N ALA A 244 -28.75 4.36 9.86
CA ALA A 244 -27.94 4.78 8.70
C ALA A 244 -28.77 5.39 7.56
N ASN A 245 -29.96 5.92 7.86
CA ASN A 245 -30.67 6.70 6.87
C ASN A 245 -29.78 7.89 6.48
N PRO A 246 -29.27 7.94 5.22
CA PRO A 246 -28.31 8.97 4.86
C PRO A 246 -28.96 10.34 5.04
N ASN A 247 -28.25 11.21 5.71
CA ASN A 247 -28.68 12.59 5.88
C ASN A 247 -28.77 13.30 4.53
N SER A 248 -28.06 12.75 3.51
CA SER A 248 -27.94 13.35 2.19
C SER A 248 -27.55 12.29 1.14
N THR A 249 -27.97 12.52 -0.12
CA THR A 249 -27.49 11.77 -1.29
C THR A 249 -26.19 12.29 -1.86
N ALA A 250 -25.63 13.34 -1.31
CA ALA A 250 -24.41 13.97 -1.78
C ALA A 250 -23.23 12.97 -1.71
N VAL A 251 -22.44 12.92 -2.78
CA VAL A 251 -21.25 12.06 -2.84
C VAL A 251 -20.15 12.64 -1.95
N LYS A 252 -19.64 11.84 -1.03
CA LYS A 252 -18.43 12.13 -0.25
C LYS A 252 -17.26 11.35 -0.83
N VAL A 253 -16.12 11.98 -1.04
CA VAL A 253 -14.95 11.38 -1.66
C VAL A 253 -13.79 11.33 -0.67
N CYS A 254 -13.40 10.12 -0.25
CA CYS A 254 -12.20 9.89 0.53
C CYS A 254 -11.02 9.66 -0.43
N ARG A 255 -10.29 10.73 -0.76
CA ARG A 255 -9.22 10.73 -1.76
C ARG A 255 -7.85 10.65 -1.11
N ARG A 256 -6.89 10.04 -1.78
CA ARG A 256 -5.48 10.13 -1.41
C ARG A 256 -4.90 11.50 -1.76
N ALA A 257 -3.95 11.96 -0.95
CA ALA A 257 -3.23 13.20 -1.17
C ALA A 257 -2.27 13.10 -2.37
N THR A 258 -1.92 14.24 -2.93
CA THR A 258 -0.91 14.35 -4.01
C THR A 258 0.41 13.70 -3.59
N GLY A 259 1.02 12.92 -4.48
CA GLY A 259 2.24 12.15 -4.22
C GLY A 259 1.98 10.71 -3.80
N SER A 260 0.71 10.32 -3.62
CA SER A 260 0.30 8.92 -3.49
C SER A 260 0.40 8.21 -4.84
N GLY A 261 1.03 7.04 -4.86
CA GLY A 261 1.07 6.21 -6.05
C GLY A 261 -0.29 5.61 -6.39
N THR A 262 -1.11 5.28 -5.39
CA THR A 262 -2.50 4.86 -5.57
C THR A 262 -3.28 5.92 -6.34
N LEU A 263 -3.19 7.20 -5.94
CA LEU A 263 -3.84 8.29 -6.65
C LEU A 263 -3.28 8.47 -8.06
N ALA A 264 -1.96 8.47 -8.22
CA ALA A 264 -1.33 8.62 -9.53
C ALA A 264 -1.70 7.47 -10.50
N THR A 265 -1.85 6.24 -9.99
CA THR A 265 -2.38 5.11 -10.77
C THR A 265 -3.83 5.38 -11.20
N PHE A 266 -4.66 5.84 -10.27
CA PHE A 266 -6.06 6.15 -10.54
C PHE A 266 -6.19 7.23 -11.62
N GLU A 267 -5.44 8.30 -11.51
CA GLU A 267 -5.39 9.36 -12.53
C GLU A 267 -4.99 8.82 -13.90
N ALA A 268 -3.95 8.00 -13.95
CA ALA A 268 -3.42 7.47 -15.20
C ALA A 268 -4.34 6.41 -15.86
N THR A 269 -4.98 5.56 -15.07
CA THR A 269 -5.75 4.42 -15.61
C THR A 269 -7.25 4.68 -15.63
N VAL A 270 -7.82 5.12 -14.51
CA VAL A 270 -9.28 5.28 -14.36
C VAL A 270 -9.76 6.60 -14.93
N MET A 271 -9.09 7.71 -14.59
CA MET A 271 -9.46 9.03 -15.09
C MET A 271 -9.08 9.23 -16.56
N ALA A 272 -8.37 8.26 -17.16
CA ALA A 272 -7.88 8.31 -18.54
C ALA A 272 -7.13 9.63 -18.83
N GLN A 273 -6.40 10.13 -17.85
CA GLN A 273 -5.57 11.33 -18.02
C GLN A 273 -4.53 11.02 -19.09
N PRO A 274 -4.36 11.88 -20.09
CA PRO A 274 -3.35 11.65 -21.09
C PRO A 274 -1.99 11.58 -20.39
N CYS A 275 -1.31 10.48 -20.57
CA CYS A 275 0.08 10.34 -20.21
C CYS A 275 0.89 11.21 -21.17
N ALA A 276 0.80 12.51 -20.99
CA ALA A 276 1.49 13.49 -21.79
C ALA A 276 3.01 13.27 -21.68
N THR A 277 3.74 13.79 -22.61
CA THR A 277 5.22 13.81 -22.62
C THR A 277 5.80 14.57 -21.41
N SER A 278 4.97 15.34 -20.72
CA SER A 278 5.29 15.96 -19.42
C SER A 278 4.63 15.15 -18.30
N PRO A 279 5.32 14.94 -17.18
CA PRO A 279 4.74 14.24 -16.05
C PRO A 279 3.49 14.96 -15.57
N VAL A 280 2.44 14.20 -15.23
CA VAL A 280 1.25 14.70 -14.54
C VAL A 280 1.61 14.88 -13.06
N TYR A 281 2.72 15.56 -12.79
CA TYR A 281 3.13 15.85 -11.44
C TYR A 281 2.50 17.17 -10.98
N GLY A 282 1.76 17.09 -9.88
CA GLY A 282 1.30 18.26 -9.14
C GLY A 282 0.04 18.96 -9.66
N GLY A 283 -0.71 18.31 -10.51
CA GLY A 283 -1.99 18.85 -10.93
C GLY A 283 -2.93 17.72 -11.30
N ALA A 284 -3.83 17.39 -10.41
CA ALA A 284 -4.99 16.56 -10.70
C ALA A 284 -5.82 17.22 -11.81
N THR A 285 -5.34 17.12 -13.05
CA THR A 285 -6.14 17.54 -14.20
C THR A 285 -7.32 16.59 -14.27
N GLY A 286 -8.50 17.10 -13.93
CA GLY A 286 -9.75 16.35 -13.95
C GLY A 286 -10.25 15.85 -12.59
N LEU A 287 -9.46 15.88 -11.53
CA LEU A 287 -9.98 15.65 -10.17
C LEU A 287 -10.65 16.92 -9.64
N SER A 288 -11.69 16.75 -8.84
CA SER A 288 -12.29 17.87 -8.12
C SER A 288 -11.29 18.51 -7.19
N THR A 289 -11.20 19.82 -7.24
CA THR A 289 -10.42 20.64 -6.30
C THR A 289 -11.26 21.12 -5.12
N TYR A 290 -12.54 20.79 -5.10
CA TYR A 290 -13.42 21.12 -4.00
C TYR A 290 -13.03 20.23 -2.82
N LEU A 291 -12.40 20.86 -1.86
CA LEU A 291 -12.14 20.29 -0.52
C LEU A 291 -13.22 20.87 0.39
N GLY A 292 -13.87 20.04 1.17
CA GLY A 292 -14.73 20.52 2.24
C GLY A 292 -13.94 21.40 3.21
N ASP A 293 -14.65 22.08 4.09
CA ASP A 293 -14.08 23.07 5.03
C ASP A 293 -13.13 22.46 6.07
N ASP A 294 -12.87 21.14 6.00
CA ASP A 294 -11.94 20.47 6.87
C ASP A 294 -10.50 20.76 6.47
N THR A 295 -9.97 21.83 7.04
CA THR A 295 -8.59 22.28 6.85
C THR A 295 -7.55 21.35 7.48
N ASN A 296 -7.97 20.27 8.16
CA ASN A 296 -7.10 19.27 8.79
C ASN A 296 -7.14 17.92 8.08
N ALA A 297 -7.14 17.92 6.78
CA ALA A 297 -7.15 16.74 5.89
C ALA A 297 -6.07 15.66 6.15
N ASN A 298 -5.26 15.80 7.18
CA ASN A 298 -4.13 14.89 7.46
C ASN A 298 -4.27 14.11 8.76
N ASP A 299 -5.33 14.26 9.53
CA ASP A 299 -5.41 13.61 10.84
C ASP A 299 -6.34 12.39 10.93
N GLY A 300 -6.91 11.94 9.81
CA GLY A 300 -7.72 10.71 9.73
C GLY A 300 -8.97 10.70 10.64
N ASN A 301 -9.09 11.65 11.55
CA ASN A 301 -10.10 11.68 12.60
C ASN A 301 -11.24 12.67 12.34
N LYS A 302 -11.25 13.30 11.17
CA LYS A 302 -12.26 14.31 10.86
C LYS A 302 -12.94 13.93 9.56
N GLY A 303 -13.96 13.13 9.69
CA GLY A 303 -14.87 12.84 8.61
C GLY A 303 -15.53 14.11 8.06
N PHE A 304 -16.69 13.99 7.50
CA PHE A 304 -17.43 15.08 6.85
C PHE A 304 -18.22 15.94 7.84
N LEU A 305 -17.65 16.25 9.02
CA LEU A 305 -18.31 16.97 10.10
C LEU A 305 -18.81 18.33 9.62
N GLY A 306 -20.13 18.52 9.68
CA GLY A 306 -20.80 19.78 9.41
C GLY A 306 -21.21 20.02 7.95
N GLU A 307 -20.89 19.12 7.02
CA GLU A 307 -21.21 19.27 5.59
C GLU A 307 -22.12 18.15 5.07
N THR A 308 -23.33 18.07 5.60
CA THR A 308 -24.26 16.95 5.35
C THR A 308 -24.82 16.91 3.94
N ASP A 309 -25.12 18.05 3.32
CA ASP A 309 -25.92 18.11 2.09
C ASP A 309 -25.15 18.47 0.82
N VAL A 310 -23.82 18.51 0.88
CA VAL A 310 -22.99 18.95 -0.26
C VAL A 310 -21.93 17.91 -0.63
N TYR A 311 -21.62 17.85 -1.91
CA TYR A 311 -20.46 17.11 -2.40
C TYR A 311 -19.18 17.60 -1.72
N THR A 312 -18.44 16.66 -1.15
CA THR A 312 -17.24 16.97 -0.36
C THR A 312 -16.10 16.03 -0.70
N VAL A 313 -14.87 16.53 -0.75
CA VAL A 313 -13.65 15.73 -0.92
C VAL A 313 -12.76 15.89 0.29
N VAL A 314 -12.38 14.79 0.92
CA VAL A 314 -11.38 14.73 2.01
C VAL A 314 -10.09 14.12 1.47
N GLU A 315 -8.97 14.82 1.63
CA GLU A 315 -7.65 14.31 1.27
C GLU A 315 -7.02 13.55 2.43
N ASN A 316 -6.49 12.37 2.15
CA ASN A 316 -5.94 11.44 3.12
C ASN A 316 -4.47 11.13 2.78
N SER A 317 -3.59 11.26 3.76
CA SER A 317 -2.15 11.05 3.58
C SER A 317 -1.76 9.57 3.42
N SER A 318 -2.53 8.66 4.00
CA SER A 318 -2.27 7.21 3.98
C SER A 318 -3.52 6.42 3.59
N GLN A 319 -3.38 5.12 3.38
CA GLN A 319 -4.52 4.23 3.15
C GLN A 319 -5.31 3.99 4.45
N GLU A 320 -4.65 4.00 5.61
CA GLU A 320 -5.30 3.96 6.91
C GLU A 320 -6.28 5.13 7.08
N ASN A 321 -5.85 6.32 6.70
CA ASN A 321 -6.70 7.51 6.79
C ASN A 321 -7.88 7.47 5.81
N VAL A 322 -7.72 6.81 4.64
CA VAL A 322 -8.85 6.56 3.72
C VAL A 322 -9.85 5.60 4.35
N ASP A 323 -9.37 4.57 5.02
CA ASP A 323 -10.15 3.59 5.76
C ASP A 323 -10.98 4.30 6.85
N THR A 324 -10.32 5.05 7.74
CA THR A 324 -10.97 5.89 8.74
C THR A 324 -11.99 6.85 8.13
N CYS A 325 -11.67 7.49 7.01
CA CYS A 325 -12.57 8.41 6.32
C CYS A 325 -13.88 7.72 5.86
N LEU A 326 -13.78 6.53 5.26
CA LEU A 326 -14.95 5.73 4.84
C LEU A 326 -15.78 5.28 6.05
N THR A 327 -15.10 4.78 7.08
CA THR A 327 -15.74 4.31 8.32
C THR A 327 -16.47 5.44 9.04
N GLN A 328 -15.84 6.60 9.15
CA GLN A 328 -16.49 7.77 9.76
C GLN A 328 -17.66 8.29 8.93
N ALA A 329 -17.56 8.28 7.60
CA ALA A 329 -18.69 8.62 6.76
C ALA A 329 -19.91 7.73 7.05
N TYR A 330 -19.69 6.42 7.17
CA TYR A 330 -20.75 5.48 7.55
C TYR A 330 -21.41 5.87 8.90
N TYR A 331 -20.61 6.06 9.95
CA TYR A 331 -21.14 6.39 11.28
C TYR A 331 -21.79 7.79 11.37
N GLN A 332 -21.47 8.66 10.41
CA GLN A 332 -22.09 9.98 10.30
C GLN A 332 -23.36 9.98 9.40
N GLY A 333 -23.74 8.82 8.87
CA GLY A 333 -24.84 8.70 7.92
C GLY A 333 -24.56 9.33 6.55
N GLU A 334 -23.28 9.45 6.19
CA GLU A 334 -22.82 9.99 4.91
C GLU A 334 -22.50 8.87 3.92
N MET A 335 -22.61 9.18 2.62
CA MET A 335 -22.43 8.21 1.54
C MET A 335 -21.10 8.43 0.82
N ALA A 336 -20.09 7.61 1.10
CA ALA A 336 -18.72 7.84 0.66
C ALA A 336 -18.20 6.84 -0.38
N ILE A 337 -17.29 7.33 -1.23
CA ILE A 337 -16.52 6.57 -2.21
C ILE A 337 -15.01 6.85 -2.05
N ALA A 338 -14.18 5.84 -2.27
CA ALA A 338 -12.74 5.94 -2.16
C ALA A 338 -11.98 5.08 -3.17
N ILE A 339 -10.68 5.31 -3.26
CA ILE A 339 -9.71 4.42 -3.92
C ILE A 339 -8.88 3.69 -2.87
N MET A 340 -8.76 2.36 -3.01
CA MET A 340 -8.14 1.51 -2.01
C MET A 340 -7.24 0.44 -2.68
N GLY A 341 -6.17 0.04 -2.02
CA GLY A 341 -5.41 -1.13 -2.42
C GLY A 341 -6.12 -2.42 -2.00
N THR A 342 -6.02 -3.46 -2.82
CA THR A 342 -6.64 -4.77 -2.52
C THR A 342 -5.86 -5.59 -1.49
N GLU A 343 -4.74 -5.07 -0.99
CA GLU A 343 -4.03 -5.60 0.18
C GLU A 343 -4.74 -5.29 1.50
N ARG A 344 -5.81 -4.49 1.45
CA ARG A 344 -6.67 -4.17 2.57
C ARG A 344 -8.01 -4.88 2.45
N ALA A 345 -8.53 -5.29 3.58
CA ALA A 345 -9.89 -5.75 3.73
C ALA A 345 -10.51 -5.00 4.91
N PRO A 346 -11.80 -4.71 4.87
CA PRO A 346 -12.49 -4.19 6.04
C PRO A 346 -12.32 -5.16 7.20
N GLY A 347 -12.11 -4.64 8.40
CA GLY A 347 -11.97 -5.44 9.61
C GLY A 347 -13.28 -6.09 9.95
N ASP A 348 -13.42 -7.38 9.61
CA ASP A 348 -14.56 -8.17 10.04
C ASP A 348 -14.54 -8.29 11.57
N THR A 349 -15.59 -7.78 12.20
CA THR A 349 -15.99 -8.11 13.57
C THR A 349 -14.98 -7.82 14.68
N GLY A 350 -14.66 -6.57 14.98
CA GLY A 350 -14.02 -6.20 16.26
C GLY A 350 -12.74 -6.97 16.62
N SER A 351 -12.21 -7.73 15.69
CA SER A 351 -10.98 -8.48 15.80
C SER A 351 -9.89 -7.79 14.98
N LYS A 352 -9.06 -7.07 15.67
CA LYS A 352 -7.86 -6.37 15.20
C LYS A 352 -6.79 -7.27 14.53
N THR A 353 -7.15 -8.44 14.03
CA THR A 353 -6.20 -9.47 13.58
C THR A 353 -6.09 -9.63 12.07
N GLY A 354 -6.68 -8.77 11.26
CA GLY A 354 -6.61 -8.91 9.80
C GLY A 354 -6.96 -7.67 8.98
N GLY A 355 -7.67 -6.73 9.54
CA GLY A 355 -7.92 -5.42 8.94
C GLY A 355 -6.81 -4.43 9.25
N SER A 356 -6.81 -3.30 8.60
CA SER A 356 -5.97 -2.18 9.01
C SER A 356 -6.51 -1.68 10.34
N ASP A 357 -5.85 -2.05 11.42
CA ASP A 357 -6.12 -1.44 12.71
C ASP A 357 -5.60 0.00 12.67
N ASP A 358 -6.46 0.92 12.27
CA ASP A 358 -6.18 2.36 12.34
C ASP A 358 -6.27 2.88 13.77
N ASN A 359 -6.59 1.98 14.71
CA ASN A 359 -6.64 2.22 16.15
C ASN A 359 -7.65 3.29 16.56
N ASP A 360 -8.65 3.57 15.71
CA ASP A 360 -9.71 4.53 16.02
C ASP A 360 -10.80 3.94 16.94
N GLY A 361 -10.79 2.63 17.17
CA GLY A 361 -11.71 1.90 18.03
C GLY A 361 -13.08 1.60 17.40
N LEU A 362 -13.26 1.91 16.13
CA LEU A 362 -14.45 1.60 15.34
C LEU A 362 -14.25 0.33 14.53
N GLU A 363 -15.34 -0.32 14.14
CA GLU A 363 -15.30 -1.38 13.13
C GLU A 363 -15.20 -0.74 11.73
N ASP A 364 -14.32 -1.26 10.87
CA ASP A 364 -14.23 -0.81 9.49
C ASP A 364 -15.57 -1.02 8.77
N LYS A 365 -16.13 0.04 8.24
CA LYS A 365 -17.45 0.06 7.60
C LYS A 365 -17.35 0.48 6.13
N TRP A 366 -16.62 -0.30 5.35
CA TRP A 366 -16.47 -0.10 3.92
C TRP A 366 -16.21 -1.43 3.19
N HIS A 367 -16.53 -1.50 1.90
CA HIS A 367 -16.27 -2.67 1.06
C HIS A 367 -15.87 -2.27 -0.35
N LEU A 368 -15.08 -3.14 -1.00
CA LEU A 368 -14.74 -2.98 -2.42
C LEU A 368 -15.95 -3.34 -3.29
N VAL A 369 -16.16 -2.57 -4.35
CA VAL A 369 -17.24 -2.79 -5.33
C VAL A 369 -16.70 -3.24 -6.67
N LYS A 370 -17.53 -3.90 -7.47
CA LYS A 370 -17.24 -4.21 -8.88
C LYS A 370 -17.22 -2.92 -9.71
N ILE A 371 -16.35 -2.86 -10.69
CA ILE A 371 -16.41 -1.85 -11.74
C ILE A 371 -16.86 -2.53 -13.02
N GLY A 372 -17.97 -2.06 -13.56
CA GLY A 372 -18.68 -2.84 -14.56
C GLY A 372 -19.22 -4.13 -13.94
N GLN A 373 -18.65 -5.27 -14.25
CA GLN A 373 -19.07 -6.56 -13.67
C GLN A 373 -17.92 -7.31 -12.98
N VAL A 374 -16.75 -6.67 -12.85
CA VAL A 374 -15.52 -7.34 -12.39
C VAL A 374 -15.11 -6.81 -11.04
N TYR A 375 -14.94 -7.72 -10.09
CA TYR A 375 -14.48 -7.42 -8.74
C TYR A 375 -12.96 -7.21 -8.73
N PRO A 376 -12.43 -6.21 -7.98
CA PRO A 376 -11.01 -5.94 -7.88
C PRO A 376 -10.30 -6.98 -7.00
N SER A 377 -9.99 -8.13 -7.58
CA SER A 377 -9.20 -9.16 -6.91
C SER A 377 -7.96 -9.54 -7.71
N VAL A 378 -6.94 -10.04 -7.02
CA VAL A 378 -5.74 -10.58 -7.68
C VAL A 378 -6.12 -11.75 -8.60
N ALA A 379 -7.11 -12.54 -8.22
CA ALA A 379 -7.58 -13.67 -9.03
C ALA A 379 -8.16 -13.19 -10.38
N ASN A 380 -9.04 -12.20 -10.36
CA ASN A 380 -9.61 -11.63 -11.59
C ASN A 380 -8.59 -10.88 -12.43
N PHE A 381 -7.60 -10.22 -11.78
CA PHE A 381 -6.49 -9.59 -12.46
C PHE A 381 -5.62 -10.64 -13.20
N VAL A 382 -5.25 -11.71 -12.52
CA VAL A 382 -4.46 -12.81 -13.10
C VAL A 382 -5.23 -13.56 -14.19
N ALA A 383 -6.56 -13.68 -14.06
CA ALA A 383 -7.42 -14.21 -15.11
C ALA A 383 -7.47 -13.31 -16.36
N GLY A 384 -7.13 -12.03 -16.22
CA GLY A 384 -7.20 -11.03 -17.27
C GLY A 384 -8.57 -10.35 -17.38
N ASP A 385 -9.45 -10.59 -16.41
CA ASP A 385 -10.79 -10.00 -16.37
C ASP A 385 -10.78 -8.59 -15.77
N TYR A 386 -9.88 -8.32 -14.80
CA TYR A 386 -9.72 -7.02 -14.17
C TYR A 386 -8.48 -6.28 -14.71
N ASP A 387 -8.66 -5.39 -15.68
CA ASP A 387 -7.60 -4.53 -16.25
C ASP A 387 -7.88 -3.03 -16.01
N PHE A 388 -8.80 -2.73 -15.09
CA PHE A 388 -9.28 -1.37 -14.91
C PHE A 388 -8.35 -0.51 -14.07
N TYR A 389 -7.87 -1.02 -12.93
CA TYR A 389 -7.12 -0.23 -11.96
C TYR A 389 -5.99 -1.03 -11.31
N TRP A 390 -4.83 -0.99 -11.93
CA TRP A 390 -3.61 -1.64 -11.46
C TRP A 390 -2.37 -0.92 -11.98
N ALA A 391 -1.22 -1.12 -11.34
CA ALA A 391 0.08 -0.61 -11.79
C ALA A 391 1.22 -1.59 -11.51
N GLU A 392 2.34 -1.39 -12.19
CA GLU A 392 3.61 -2.01 -11.84
C GLU A 392 4.32 -1.15 -10.81
N ALA A 393 4.43 -1.66 -9.59
CA ALA A 393 5.23 -1.03 -8.56
C ALA A 393 6.71 -1.01 -8.96
N SER A 394 7.40 0.09 -8.69
CA SER A 394 8.77 0.31 -9.10
C SER A 394 9.75 0.31 -7.93
N PHE A 395 10.92 -0.27 -8.17
CA PHE A 395 12.11 -0.15 -7.33
C PHE A 395 13.04 0.90 -7.93
N ASN A 396 13.31 1.95 -7.17
CA ASN A 396 14.02 3.15 -7.62
C ASN A 396 15.40 3.22 -6.97
N ARG A 397 16.43 3.44 -7.76
CA ARG A 397 17.81 3.60 -7.29
C ARG A 397 18.53 4.68 -8.12
N ARG A 398 19.46 5.40 -7.51
CA ARG A 398 20.32 6.32 -8.25
C ARG A 398 21.13 5.55 -9.31
N LYS A 399 21.53 6.23 -10.36
CA LYS A 399 22.36 5.64 -11.42
C LYS A 399 23.78 5.30 -10.95
N SER A 400 24.26 5.94 -9.89
CA SER A 400 25.62 5.76 -9.35
C SER A 400 25.68 6.14 -7.86
N GLY A 401 26.85 5.95 -7.26
CA GLY A 401 27.12 6.37 -5.87
C GLY A 401 26.87 5.28 -4.83
N TYR A 402 26.93 4.01 -5.23
CA TYR A 402 26.73 2.85 -4.37
C TYR A 402 27.99 2.02 -4.19
N THR A 403 28.15 1.41 -3.04
CA THR A 403 29.11 0.33 -2.82
C THR A 403 28.63 -0.96 -3.52
N ALA A 404 29.54 -1.91 -3.67
CA ALA A 404 29.16 -3.23 -4.20
C ALA A 404 28.13 -3.94 -3.34
N LEU A 405 28.25 -3.84 -2.00
CA LEU A 405 27.30 -4.43 -1.06
C LEU A 405 25.89 -3.80 -1.18
N GLU A 406 25.79 -2.47 -1.22
CA GLU A 406 24.50 -1.79 -1.43
C GLU A 406 23.86 -2.20 -2.76
N THR A 407 24.63 -2.32 -3.82
CA THR A 407 24.14 -2.79 -5.12
C THR A 407 23.59 -4.21 -5.03
N ASN A 408 24.28 -5.12 -4.34
CA ASN A 408 23.85 -6.50 -4.16
C ASN A 408 22.59 -6.59 -3.26
N MET A 409 22.53 -5.77 -2.22
CA MET A 409 21.33 -5.64 -1.38
C MET A 409 20.12 -5.16 -2.19
N MET A 410 20.28 -4.11 -3.02
CA MET A 410 19.20 -3.61 -3.88
C MET A 410 18.71 -4.68 -4.85
N ASN A 411 19.62 -5.42 -5.49
CA ASN A 411 19.27 -6.51 -6.40
C ASN A 411 18.49 -7.62 -5.66
N TYR A 412 18.88 -7.93 -4.42
CA TYR A 412 18.18 -8.92 -3.59
C TYR A 412 16.76 -8.47 -3.29
N PHE A 413 16.57 -7.23 -2.79
CA PHE A 413 15.25 -6.69 -2.50
C PHE A 413 14.37 -6.63 -3.76
N GLN A 414 14.89 -6.10 -4.86
CA GLN A 414 14.17 -6.03 -6.14
C GLN A 414 13.68 -7.41 -6.59
N THR A 415 14.54 -8.44 -6.48
CA THR A 415 14.17 -9.80 -6.84
C THR A 415 13.17 -10.40 -5.87
N LYS A 416 13.43 -10.33 -4.56
CA LYS A 416 12.64 -11.04 -3.55
C LYS A 416 11.26 -10.46 -3.31
N MET A 417 11.09 -9.14 -3.40
CA MET A 417 9.77 -8.50 -3.28
C MET A 417 8.80 -8.91 -4.40
N GLY A 418 9.31 -9.27 -5.57
CA GLY A 418 8.50 -9.77 -6.70
C GLY A 418 8.46 -11.29 -6.84
N ASP A 419 9.06 -12.03 -5.89
CA ASP A 419 9.10 -13.50 -5.92
C ASP A 419 7.71 -14.09 -5.69
N PRO A 420 7.15 -14.87 -6.64
CA PRO A 420 5.83 -15.47 -6.50
C PRO A 420 5.63 -16.26 -5.22
N ALA A 421 6.65 -17.03 -4.79
CA ALA A 421 6.59 -17.80 -3.57
C ALA A 421 6.53 -16.92 -2.31
N ALA A 422 7.21 -15.77 -2.33
CA ALA A 422 7.11 -14.79 -1.25
C ALA A 422 5.71 -14.14 -1.25
N ILE A 423 5.20 -13.72 -2.40
CA ILE A 423 3.88 -13.08 -2.55
C ILE A 423 2.77 -14.00 -2.06
N THR A 424 2.75 -15.27 -2.48
CA THR A 424 1.70 -16.24 -2.06
C THR A 424 1.72 -16.56 -0.58
N SER A 425 2.84 -16.32 0.10
CA SER A 425 2.95 -16.52 1.56
C SER A 425 2.40 -15.34 2.39
N ILE A 426 2.04 -14.23 1.74
CA ILE A 426 1.51 -13.03 2.41
C ILE A 426 -0.01 -13.09 2.42
N PRO A 427 -0.67 -12.98 3.57
CA PRO A 427 -2.13 -12.84 3.62
C PRO A 427 -2.58 -11.55 2.91
N LEU A 428 -3.56 -11.64 2.01
CA LEU A 428 -4.09 -10.52 1.24
C LEU A 428 -2.97 -9.65 0.63
N PRO A 429 -2.17 -10.18 -0.32
CA PRO A 429 -1.02 -9.45 -0.80
C PRO A 429 -1.41 -8.25 -1.69
N GLY A 430 -2.57 -8.29 -2.36
CA GLY A 430 -2.95 -7.31 -3.39
C GLY A 430 -1.99 -7.28 -4.59
N LEU A 431 -1.12 -8.27 -4.71
CA LEU A 431 0.04 -8.29 -5.59
C LEU A 431 0.05 -9.52 -6.49
N ALA A 432 0.58 -9.34 -7.71
CA ALA A 432 0.88 -10.44 -8.62
C ALA A 432 2.31 -10.29 -9.18
N ALA A 433 3.02 -11.39 -9.35
CA ALA A 433 4.36 -11.38 -9.91
C ALA A 433 4.37 -10.88 -11.36
N LEU A 434 5.46 -10.24 -11.78
CA LEU A 434 5.66 -9.82 -13.17
C LEU A 434 6.40 -10.91 -13.97
N THR A 435 5.91 -11.23 -15.15
CA THR A 435 6.58 -12.15 -16.08
C THR A 435 7.97 -11.68 -16.49
N SER A 436 8.18 -10.37 -16.54
CA SER A 436 9.46 -9.74 -16.87
C SER A 436 10.58 -10.05 -15.87
N ASN A 437 10.25 -10.52 -14.67
CA ASN A 437 11.24 -10.86 -13.64
C ASN A 437 11.84 -12.25 -13.80
N GLY A 438 11.48 -12.99 -14.85
CA GLY A 438 12.12 -14.26 -15.22
C GLY A 438 11.79 -15.44 -14.31
N TYR A 439 10.74 -15.35 -13.50
CA TYR A 439 10.29 -16.47 -12.66
C TYR A 439 9.64 -17.57 -13.50
N VAL A 440 9.92 -18.80 -13.14
CA VAL A 440 9.16 -19.96 -13.62
C VAL A 440 7.90 -20.08 -12.76
N PHE A 441 6.75 -20.10 -13.39
CA PHE A 441 5.46 -20.13 -12.72
C PHE A 441 4.52 -21.15 -13.36
N ASP A 442 3.61 -21.68 -12.56
CA ASP A 442 2.53 -22.53 -13.00
C ASP A 442 1.27 -21.65 -13.20
N TYR A 443 0.84 -21.52 -14.44
CA TYR A 443 -0.41 -20.81 -14.76
C TYR A 443 -1.59 -21.51 -14.11
N GLY A 444 -2.22 -20.88 -13.14
CA GLY A 444 -3.35 -21.41 -12.39
C GLY A 444 -3.08 -21.58 -10.90
N VAL A 445 -1.80 -21.55 -10.48
CA VAL A 445 -1.42 -21.65 -9.06
C VAL A 445 -0.68 -20.40 -8.61
N THR A 446 0.18 -19.85 -9.49
CA THR A 446 1.01 -18.68 -9.16
C THR A 446 0.31 -17.40 -9.59
N PRO A 447 0.16 -16.39 -8.72
CA PRO A 447 -0.41 -15.10 -9.07
C PRO A 447 0.55 -14.30 -9.94
N VAL A 448 0.48 -14.49 -11.25
CA VAL A 448 1.33 -13.84 -12.26
C VAL A 448 0.46 -13.00 -13.18
N ALA A 449 0.85 -11.73 -13.37
CA ALA A 449 0.20 -10.83 -14.29
C ALA A 449 0.32 -11.33 -15.74
N ARG A 450 -0.80 -11.41 -16.46
CA ARG A 450 -0.84 -11.79 -17.89
C ARG A 450 -0.40 -10.67 -18.82
N ALA A 451 -0.34 -9.46 -18.33
CA ALA A 451 0.10 -8.30 -19.07
C ALA A 451 1.23 -7.59 -18.33
N ALA A 452 2.15 -7.02 -19.06
CA ALA A 452 3.21 -6.16 -18.52
C ALA A 452 3.13 -4.78 -19.19
N ARG A 453 3.38 -3.75 -18.42
CA ARG A 453 3.45 -2.35 -18.90
C ARG A 453 4.90 -1.86 -19.01
N GLY A 454 5.87 -2.72 -18.67
CA GLY A 454 7.29 -2.38 -18.74
C GLY A 454 7.70 -1.21 -17.87
N GLY A 455 7.07 -1.07 -16.68
CA GLY A 455 7.29 0.07 -15.80
C GLY A 455 6.71 1.38 -16.34
N ASN A 456 5.70 1.32 -17.19
CA ASN A 456 5.03 2.49 -17.77
C ASN A 456 3.51 2.37 -17.71
N THR A 457 2.91 2.87 -16.64
CA THR A 457 1.45 2.83 -16.40
C THR A 457 0.65 3.51 -17.51
N CYS A 458 1.26 4.42 -18.25
CA CYS A 458 0.68 5.08 -19.42
C CYS A 458 0.65 4.20 -20.68
N GLN A 459 1.27 3.04 -20.64
CA GLN A 459 1.31 2.11 -21.76
C GLN A 459 0.19 1.07 -21.59
N MET A 460 -0.44 0.70 -22.69
CA MET A 460 -1.32 -0.48 -22.67
C MET A 460 -0.52 -1.70 -22.21
N GLY A 461 -1.15 -2.55 -21.39
CA GLY A 461 -0.56 -3.82 -21.02
C GLY A 461 -0.24 -4.65 -22.27
N ILE A 462 1.02 -5.03 -22.43
CA ILE A 462 1.42 -5.98 -23.46
C ILE A 462 1.19 -7.37 -22.88
N GLN A 463 0.34 -8.14 -23.51
CA GLN A 463 0.10 -9.52 -23.07
C GLN A 463 1.38 -10.33 -23.21
N THR A 464 1.77 -10.97 -22.12
CA THR A 464 2.92 -11.84 -22.03
C THR A 464 2.41 -13.26 -21.82
N TYR A 465 2.20 -13.99 -22.90
CA TYR A 465 1.81 -15.41 -22.88
C TYR A 465 3.00 -16.34 -22.76
#